data_903d0969d6871e09f0ef6711289fa4f5
#
_entry.id   903d0969d6871e09f0ef6711289fa4f5
#
_cell.length_a   1.000
_cell.length_b   1.000
_cell.length_c   1.000
_cell.angle_alpha   90.00
_cell.angle_beta   90.00
_cell.angle_gamma   90.00
#
_symmetry.space_group_name_H-M   'P 1'
#
loop_
_entity.id
_entity.type
_entity.pdbx_description
1 polymer ?
#
loop_
_entity_poly.entity_id
_entity_poly.type
_entity_poly.pdbx_seq_one_letter_code
_entity_poly.pdbx_strand_id
1 'polypeptide(L)'
;MLDLIQTRRDLHQIPEIGLKEFKTQAYLLDVIEKLTAGKNFVQVRTWRTSILVYLQGSQPERTIGWRTDIDGLPIVEQTGLPFASQHQGRMHACGHDFHMTIALGCLERALEEQPKNNLLFLFQPAEENEAGGMLMYEDSAFGDWLPDQFYGLHVRPDLKVGQIATNTHTLFAGTCEVKIRFKGKGGHAAFPHEANDALVAASYFVTQVQSVVSRNVNPIEGAVVTFGVFQAGTTNNVITDTAFLHGTIRALTQDMSLLVQKRVKTVAEGVAAAFGMEVEVELKQGGYLPVENHPALARELMDFFEEKEGIELIDIEPAMTGEDFGYLLSKVDGVMFWLGIDSPYALHHPQMSPKEEALAIGVDAVSSFLKKKAAE
;
A
#
# COMPACT_ATOMS: atom_id res chain seq x y z
N MET A 1 21.87 -21.33 -6.30
CA MET A 1 20.70 -21.14 -5.42
C MET A 1 20.91 -19.88 -4.63
N LEU A 2 19.94 -18.96 -4.65
CA LEU A 2 20.01 -17.68 -3.95
C LEU A 2 20.06 -17.90 -2.43
N ASP A 3 20.96 -17.22 -1.74
CA ASP A 3 20.95 -17.18 -0.27
C ASP A 3 19.89 -16.14 0.18
N LEU A 4 18.71 -16.62 0.50
CA LEU A 4 17.57 -15.76 0.87
C LEU A 4 17.87 -14.91 2.11
N ILE A 5 18.55 -15.50 3.10
CA ILE A 5 18.86 -14.78 4.35
C ILE A 5 19.86 -13.67 4.09
N GLN A 6 20.93 -13.95 3.34
CA GLN A 6 21.93 -12.92 3.02
C GLN A 6 21.35 -11.85 2.10
N THR A 7 20.56 -12.24 1.08
CA THR A 7 19.88 -11.29 0.18
C THR A 7 18.98 -10.33 0.94
N ARG A 8 18.16 -10.84 1.87
CA ARG A 8 17.30 -10.00 2.73
C ARG A 8 18.13 -9.05 3.59
N ARG A 9 19.21 -9.54 4.19
CA ARG A 9 20.08 -8.71 5.05
C ARG A 9 20.79 -7.61 4.27
N ASP A 10 21.23 -7.91 3.05
CA ASP A 10 21.86 -6.92 2.16
C ASP A 10 20.85 -5.80 1.80
N LEU A 11 19.62 -6.18 1.41
CA LEU A 11 18.55 -5.22 1.11
C LEU A 11 18.16 -4.40 2.35
N HIS A 12 18.07 -5.03 3.53
CA HIS A 12 17.74 -4.36 4.79
C HIS A 12 18.72 -3.25 5.15
N GLN A 13 19.98 -3.36 4.73
CA GLN A 13 21.02 -2.34 5.01
C GLN A 13 20.89 -1.08 4.13
N ILE A 14 20.15 -1.12 3.02
CA ILE A 14 20.10 -0.05 2.02
C ILE A 14 18.70 0.54 1.78
N PRO A 15 17.83 0.74 2.80
CA PRO A 15 16.50 1.28 2.59
C PRO A 15 16.54 2.68 1.99
N GLU A 16 15.76 2.92 0.95
CA GLU A 16 15.66 4.19 0.25
C GLU A 16 14.19 4.62 0.13
N ILE A 17 13.97 5.93 0.15
CA ILE A 17 12.61 6.51 0.06
C ILE A 17 12.13 6.45 -1.38
N GLY A 18 10.83 6.30 -1.56
CA GLY A 18 10.17 6.16 -2.84
C GLY A 18 10.62 7.14 -3.92
N LEU A 19 10.76 6.65 -5.13
CA LEU A 19 11.35 7.28 -6.33
C LEU A 19 12.83 7.67 -6.20
N LYS A 20 13.52 7.17 -5.18
CA LYS A 20 14.96 7.38 -4.93
C LYS A 20 15.67 6.08 -4.55
N GLU A 21 15.12 4.94 -4.91
CA GLU A 21 15.59 3.58 -4.58
C GLU A 21 16.74 3.16 -5.52
N PHE A 22 17.72 4.03 -5.75
CA PHE A 22 18.78 3.82 -6.74
C PHE A 22 19.74 2.67 -6.38
N LYS A 23 20.14 2.55 -5.11
CA LYS A 23 21.00 1.46 -4.65
C LYS A 23 20.24 0.15 -4.57
N THR A 24 19.00 0.20 -4.11
CA THR A 24 18.07 -0.94 -4.09
C THR A 24 17.88 -1.47 -5.51
N GLN A 25 17.58 -0.60 -6.47
CA GLN A 25 17.45 -0.98 -7.88
C GLN A 25 18.75 -1.58 -8.44
N ALA A 26 19.90 -0.97 -8.15
CA ALA A 26 21.18 -1.46 -8.64
C ALA A 26 21.50 -2.86 -8.08
N TYR A 27 21.25 -3.09 -6.79
CA TYR A 27 21.40 -4.40 -6.16
C TYR A 27 20.49 -5.45 -6.79
N LEU A 28 19.19 -5.12 -6.95
CA LEU A 28 18.22 -6.01 -7.57
C LEU A 28 18.60 -6.36 -9.02
N LEU A 29 19.02 -5.37 -9.81
CA LEU A 29 19.46 -5.61 -11.19
C LEU A 29 20.69 -6.53 -11.27
N ASP A 30 21.67 -6.36 -10.38
CA ASP A 30 22.85 -7.25 -10.31
C ASP A 30 22.47 -8.70 -10.00
N VAL A 31 21.53 -8.91 -9.05
CA VAL A 31 21.02 -10.25 -8.73
C VAL A 31 20.22 -10.82 -9.90
N ILE A 32 19.31 -10.03 -10.48
CA ILE A 32 18.47 -10.45 -11.62
C ILE A 32 19.34 -10.82 -12.83
N GLU A 33 20.35 -10.04 -13.15
CA GLU A 33 21.29 -10.32 -14.25
C GLU A 33 21.98 -11.69 -14.06
N LYS A 34 22.44 -11.97 -12.83
CA LYS A 34 23.07 -13.27 -12.50
C LYS A 34 22.09 -14.44 -12.62
N LEU A 35 20.86 -14.27 -12.15
CA LEU A 35 19.82 -15.31 -12.22
C LEU A 35 19.37 -15.59 -13.65
N THR A 36 19.26 -14.56 -14.49
CA THR A 36 18.74 -14.65 -15.87
C THR A 36 19.82 -14.96 -16.90
N ALA A 37 21.07 -15.05 -16.51
CA ALA A 37 22.20 -15.34 -17.42
C ALA A 37 21.95 -16.60 -18.25
N GLY A 38 22.00 -16.45 -19.60
CA GLY A 38 21.77 -17.55 -20.54
C GLY A 38 20.29 -17.93 -20.75
N LYS A 39 19.34 -17.22 -20.18
CA LYS A 39 17.90 -17.47 -20.36
C LYS A 39 17.35 -16.56 -21.48
N ASN A 40 17.18 -17.10 -22.68
CA ASN A 40 16.75 -16.35 -23.86
C ASN A 40 15.27 -15.96 -23.90
N PHE A 41 14.46 -16.50 -22.97
CA PHE A 41 13.04 -16.18 -22.82
C PHE A 41 12.77 -15.08 -21.78
N VAL A 42 13.82 -14.43 -21.25
CA VAL A 42 13.69 -13.37 -20.25
C VAL A 42 14.03 -12.00 -20.84
N GLN A 43 13.22 -11.02 -20.50
CA GLN A 43 13.46 -9.62 -20.83
C GLN A 43 13.33 -8.78 -19.57
N VAL A 44 14.16 -7.74 -19.43
CA VAL A 44 14.15 -6.81 -18.30
C VAL A 44 13.95 -5.40 -18.80
N ARG A 45 13.05 -4.66 -18.19
CA ARG A 45 12.84 -3.21 -18.40
C ARG A 45 12.89 -2.48 -17.07
N THR A 46 13.21 -1.21 -17.12
CA THR A 46 13.15 -0.30 -15.96
C THR A 46 12.31 0.92 -16.31
N TRP A 47 11.62 1.45 -15.29
CA TRP A 47 10.98 2.74 -15.34
C TRP A 47 11.31 3.46 -14.03
N ARG A 48 11.98 4.62 -14.09
CA ARG A 48 12.57 5.28 -12.92
C ARG A 48 13.38 4.27 -12.09
N THR A 49 12.97 4.02 -10.85
CA THR A 49 13.61 3.04 -9.95
C THR A 49 12.93 1.66 -9.93
N SER A 50 11.85 1.44 -10.72
CA SER A 50 11.23 0.12 -10.86
C SER A 50 12.04 -0.84 -11.73
N ILE A 51 11.76 -2.14 -11.58
CA ILE A 51 12.25 -3.19 -12.48
C ILE A 51 11.06 -4.08 -12.86
N LEU A 52 10.94 -4.38 -14.15
CA LEU A 52 9.99 -5.35 -14.69
C LEU A 52 10.81 -6.50 -15.31
N VAL A 53 10.60 -7.71 -14.82
CA VAL A 53 11.23 -8.93 -15.37
C VAL A 53 10.15 -9.78 -15.99
N TYR A 54 10.20 -9.88 -17.32
CA TYR A 54 9.22 -10.60 -18.11
C TYR A 54 9.80 -11.93 -18.61
N LEU A 55 9.13 -13.03 -18.26
CA LEU A 55 9.44 -14.38 -18.72
C LEU A 55 8.42 -14.75 -19.80
N GLN A 56 8.89 -14.86 -21.04
CA GLN A 56 8.04 -15.29 -22.14
C GLN A 56 7.70 -16.77 -22.02
N GLY A 57 6.42 -17.09 -22.04
CA GLY A 57 5.92 -18.44 -22.01
C GLY A 57 6.24 -19.20 -23.31
N SER A 58 6.28 -20.53 -23.21
CA SER A 58 6.48 -21.39 -24.38
C SER A 58 5.24 -21.49 -25.29
N GLN A 59 4.06 -21.32 -24.72
CA GLN A 59 2.75 -21.31 -25.40
C GLN A 59 1.80 -20.33 -24.67
N PRO A 60 2.10 -19.02 -24.68
CA PRO A 60 1.40 -18.08 -23.84
C PRO A 60 -0.02 -17.79 -24.34
N GLU A 61 -1.00 -17.92 -23.46
CA GLU A 61 -2.37 -17.47 -23.64
C GLU A 61 -2.68 -16.24 -22.78
N ARG A 62 -1.88 -16.04 -21.73
CA ARG A 62 -2.02 -14.92 -20.77
C ARG A 62 -0.69 -14.58 -20.08
N THR A 63 -0.67 -13.44 -19.41
CA THR A 63 0.44 -13.00 -18.56
C THR A 63 -0.02 -12.96 -17.09
N ILE A 64 0.72 -13.63 -16.20
CA ILE A 64 0.51 -13.63 -14.76
C ILE A 64 1.53 -12.70 -14.13
N GLY A 65 1.08 -11.67 -13.42
CA GLY A 65 1.91 -10.72 -12.72
C GLY A 65 2.13 -11.08 -11.26
N TRP A 66 3.35 -10.87 -10.78
CA TRP A 66 3.71 -10.86 -9.37
C TRP A 66 4.29 -9.50 -8.99
N ARG A 67 3.67 -8.81 -8.02
CA ARG A 67 4.12 -7.50 -7.55
C ARG A 67 4.85 -7.61 -6.22
N THR A 68 5.94 -6.89 -6.11
CA THR A 68 6.64 -6.59 -4.85
C THR A 68 7.02 -5.11 -4.83
N ASP A 69 6.93 -4.48 -3.67
CA ASP A 69 7.41 -3.13 -3.41
C ASP A 69 8.88 -3.12 -3.02
N ILE A 70 9.57 -1.96 -3.15
CA ILE A 70 11.02 -1.89 -2.95
C ILE A 70 11.49 -0.72 -2.08
N ASP A 71 10.60 0.21 -1.71
CA ASP A 71 10.96 1.39 -0.94
C ASP A 71 11.04 1.14 0.56
N GLY A 72 11.55 2.10 1.29
CA GLY A 72 11.67 2.11 2.73
C GLY A 72 11.13 3.39 3.35
N LEU A 73 11.04 3.41 4.67
CA LEU A 73 10.43 4.47 5.46
C LEU A 73 11.46 5.42 6.10
N PRO A 74 11.11 6.70 6.33
CA PRO A 74 11.95 7.67 7.05
C PRO A 74 11.89 7.42 8.57
N ILE A 75 12.32 6.24 9.00
CA ILE A 75 12.31 5.79 10.40
C ILE A 75 13.73 5.51 10.84
N VAL A 76 14.10 5.99 12.03
CA VAL A 76 15.37 5.66 12.66
C VAL A 76 15.28 4.25 13.24
N GLU A 77 16.03 3.32 12.67
CA GLU A 77 16.03 1.93 13.12
C GLU A 77 16.60 1.78 14.54
N GLN A 78 15.96 0.92 15.34
CA GLN A 78 16.32 0.62 16.73
C GLN A 78 16.34 -0.89 17.00
N THR A 79 16.52 -1.72 15.99
CA THR A 79 16.53 -3.18 16.13
C THR A 79 17.80 -3.69 16.83
N GLY A 80 18.92 -3.01 16.68
CA GLY A 80 20.23 -3.47 17.17
C GLY A 80 20.77 -4.69 16.39
N LEU A 81 20.23 -5.00 15.23
CA LEU A 81 20.67 -6.11 14.39
C LEU A 81 22.06 -5.84 13.79
N PRO A 82 22.89 -6.87 13.58
CA PRO A 82 24.25 -6.69 12.98
C PRO A 82 24.18 -6.24 11.51
N PHE A 83 23.03 -6.36 10.86
CA PHE A 83 22.72 -5.92 9.51
C PHE A 83 21.70 -4.78 9.49
N ALA A 84 21.62 -3.99 10.54
CA ALA A 84 20.78 -2.80 10.60
C ALA A 84 21.07 -1.82 9.45
N SER A 85 20.10 -0.98 9.14
CA SER A 85 20.20 0.03 8.08
C SER A 85 21.48 0.85 8.15
N GLN A 86 22.19 0.97 7.03
CA GLN A 86 23.35 1.86 6.85
C GLN A 86 22.92 3.25 6.34
N HIS A 87 21.66 3.44 6.02
CA HIS A 87 21.07 4.71 5.62
C HIS A 87 20.44 5.41 6.83
N GLN A 88 21.17 6.33 7.44
CA GLN A 88 20.72 7.04 8.64
C GLN A 88 19.30 7.61 8.46
N GLY A 89 18.42 7.31 9.43
CA GLY A 89 17.04 7.80 9.43
C GLY A 89 16.11 7.07 8.46
N ARG A 90 16.50 5.90 7.94
CA ARG A 90 15.67 5.10 7.05
C ARG A 90 15.70 3.63 7.48
N MET A 91 14.59 2.93 7.27
CA MET A 91 14.43 1.52 7.63
C MET A 91 13.41 0.85 6.72
N HIS A 92 13.60 -0.45 6.43
CA HIS A 92 12.53 -1.32 5.90
C HIS A 92 11.60 -1.77 7.04
N ALA A 93 10.88 -0.81 7.65
CA ALA A 93 9.97 -1.08 8.77
C ALA A 93 8.60 -1.61 8.32
N CYS A 94 8.35 -1.69 7.01
CA CYS A 94 7.16 -2.34 6.41
C CYS A 94 7.46 -3.74 5.86
N GLY A 95 8.74 -4.17 5.84
CA GLY A 95 9.12 -5.52 5.41
C GLY A 95 9.32 -5.69 3.91
N HIS A 96 9.50 -4.60 3.16
CA HIS A 96 9.72 -4.67 1.70
C HIS A 96 11.03 -5.40 1.34
N ASP A 97 12.01 -5.46 2.22
CA ASP A 97 13.19 -6.32 2.09
C ASP A 97 12.83 -7.83 2.06
N PHE A 98 11.79 -8.26 2.80
CA PHE A 98 11.21 -9.60 2.70
C PHE A 98 10.51 -9.79 1.36
N HIS A 99 9.69 -8.84 0.96
CA HIS A 99 8.92 -8.90 -0.30
C HIS A 99 9.86 -9.07 -1.50
N MET A 100 10.91 -8.21 -1.60
CA MET A 100 11.93 -8.29 -2.65
C MET A 100 12.65 -9.62 -2.67
N THR A 101 13.05 -10.11 -1.49
CA THR A 101 13.77 -11.38 -1.36
C THR A 101 12.91 -12.56 -1.78
N ILE A 102 11.64 -12.59 -1.38
CA ILE A 102 10.68 -13.61 -1.81
C ILE A 102 10.49 -13.57 -3.33
N ALA A 103 10.33 -12.37 -3.91
CA ALA A 103 10.18 -12.21 -5.35
C ALA A 103 11.41 -12.72 -6.12
N LEU A 104 12.64 -12.44 -5.65
CA LEU A 104 13.87 -12.95 -6.24
C LEU A 104 13.96 -14.49 -6.14
N GLY A 105 13.59 -15.08 -4.99
CA GLY A 105 13.54 -16.53 -4.84
C GLY A 105 12.50 -17.20 -5.73
N CYS A 106 11.35 -16.56 -5.91
CA CYS A 106 10.32 -17.02 -6.86
C CYS A 106 10.79 -16.90 -8.32
N LEU A 107 11.47 -15.83 -8.66
CA LEU A 107 12.09 -15.65 -9.98
C LEU A 107 13.11 -16.75 -10.25
N GLU A 108 14.03 -17.05 -9.30
CA GLU A 108 15.00 -18.13 -9.44
C GLU A 108 14.32 -19.47 -9.78
N ARG A 109 13.25 -19.83 -9.05
CA ARG A 109 12.48 -21.06 -9.32
C ARG A 109 11.73 -21.02 -10.65
N ALA A 110 11.17 -19.87 -11.05
CA ALA A 110 10.50 -19.72 -12.33
C ALA A 110 11.47 -19.85 -13.54
N LEU A 111 12.77 -19.65 -13.31
CA LEU A 111 13.82 -19.78 -14.33
C LEU A 111 14.36 -21.21 -14.47
N GLU A 112 13.99 -22.15 -13.61
CA GLU A 112 14.41 -23.56 -13.74
C GLU A 112 13.92 -24.17 -15.05
N GLU A 113 12.68 -23.84 -15.44
CA GLU A 113 12.04 -24.27 -16.70
C GLU A 113 11.24 -23.12 -17.30
N GLN A 114 11.24 -22.97 -18.64
CA GLN A 114 10.41 -21.96 -19.30
C GLN A 114 8.93 -22.23 -19.02
N PRO A 115 8.17 -21.26 -18.47
CA PRO A 115 6.77 -21.44 -18.15
C PRO A 115 5.92 -21.62 -19.43
N LYS A 116 4.71 -22.19 -19.32
CA LYS A 116 3.76 -22.26 -20.47
C LYS A 116 3.21 -20.87 -20.77
N ASN A 117 2.64 -20.19 -19.79
CA ASN A 117 2.17 -18.81 -19.90
C ASN A 117 3.26 -17.80 -19.50
N ASN A 118 3.07 -16.54 -19.86
CA ASN A 118 4.00 -15.48 -19.49
C ASN A 118 3.95 -15.22 -17.98
N LEU A 119 5.12 -14.88 -17.41
CA LEU A 119 5.20 -14.34 -16.05
C LEU A 119 5.83 -12.96 -16.07
N LEU A 120 5.27 -12.03 -15.29
CA LEU A 120 5.82 -10.71 -15.05
C LEU A 120 6.14 -10.55 -13.56
N PHE A 121 7.40 -10.33 -13.21
CA PHE A 121 7.79 -9.89 -11.87
C PHE A 121 7.98 -8.38 -11.88
N LEU A 122 7.18 -7.69 -11.07
CA LEU A 122 7.23 -6.25 -10.87
C LEU A 122 7.88 -5.93 -9.54
N PHE A 123 9.02 -5.22 -9.58
CA PHE A 123 9.64 -4.56 -8.43
C PHE A 123 9.22 -3.10 -8.46
N GLN A 124 8.19 -2.77 -7.68
CA GLN A 124 7.49 -1.49 -7.72
C GLN A 124 8.11 -0.49 -6.72
N PRO A 125 8.47 0.73 -7.15
CA PRO A 125 8.93 1.78 -6.24
C PRO A 125 7.77 2.49 -5.54
N ALA A 126 8.09 3.24 -4.48
CA ALA A 126 7.28 4.30 -3.90
C ALA A 126 5.87 3.88 -3.46
N GLU A 127 5.74 2.72 -2.83
CA GLU A 127 4.47 2.29 -2.24
C GLU A 127 4.05 3.24 -1.11
N GLU A 128 4.98 3.63 -0.24
CA GLU A 128 4.73 4.31 1.04
C GLU A 128 4.32 5.80 0.91
N ASN A 129 4.57 6.45 -0.22
CA ASN A 129 4.42 7.92 -0.29
C ASN A 129 3.89 8.49 -1.61
N GLU A 130 4.17 7.88 -2.77
CA GLU A 130 3.87 8.48 -4.07
C GLU A 130 2.94 7.62 -4.93
N ALA A 131 2.47 6.47 -4.42
CA ALA A 131 1.65 5.50 -5.15
C ALA A 131 2.30 5.08 -6.48
N GLY A 132 3.49 4.46 -6.39
CA GLY A 132 4.29 4.07 -7.54
C GLY A 132 3.57 3.18 -8.54
N GLY A 133 2.68 2.29 -8.08
CA GLY A 133 1.84 1.47 -8.95
C GLY A 133 0.92 2.30 -9.85
N MET A 134 0.29 3.34 -9.32
CA MET A 134 -0.51 4.30 -10.11
C MET A 134 0.36 5.03 -11.13
N LEU A 135 1.50 5.59 -10.70
CA LEU A 135 2.40 6.33 -11.59
C LEU A 135 2.91 5.47 -12.74
N MET A 136 3.26 4.22 -12.47
CA MET A 136 3.69 3.27 -13.50
C MET A 136 2.58 2.98 -14.51
N TYR A 137 1.35 2.80 -14.05
CA TYR A 137 0.21 2.55 -14.93
C TYR A 137 -0.12 3.77 -15.81
N GLU A 138 -0.19 4.96 -15.21
CA GLU A 138 -0.50 6.22 -15.92
C GLU A 138 0.58 6.61 -16.93
N ASP A 139 1.86 6.36 -16.61
CA ASP A 139 2.99 6.57 -17.53
C ASP A 139 3.14 5.43 -18.57
N SER A 140 2.23 4.44 -18.59
CA SER A 140 2.28 3.27 -19.49
C SER A 140 3.58 2.48 -19.38
N ALA A 141 4.18 2.40 -18.19
CA ALA A 141 5.46 1.73 -17.95
C ALA A 141 5.43 0.22 -18.25
N PHE A 142 4.27 -0.39 -18.16
CA PHE A 142 4.06 -1.80 -18.50
C PHE A 142 4.14 -2.06 -20.02
N GLY A 143 3.69 -1.09 -20.83
CA GLY A 143 3.59 -1.26 -22.28
C GLY A 143 2.74 -2.50 -22.64
N ASP A 144 3.31 -3.40 -23.43
CA ASP A 144 2.72 -4.68 -23.85
C ASP A 144 2.84 -5.81 -22.79
N TRP A 145 3.40 -5.52 -21.62
CA TRP A 145 3.59 -6.49 -20.53
C TRP A 145 2.57 -6.35 -19.40
N LEU A 146 1.53 -5.50 -19.56
CA LEU A 146 0.48 -5.42 -18.54
C LEU A 146 -0.13 -6.80 -18.36
N PRO A 147 -0.14 -7.36 -17.13
CA PRO A 147 -0.63 -8.71 -16.91
C PRO A 147 -2.16 -8.80 -17.00
N ASP A 148 -2.67 -10.02 -17.27
CA ASP A 148 -4.10 -10.33 -17.25
C ASP A 148 -4.59 -10.60 -15.83
N GLN A 149 -3.69 -11.04 -14.95
CA GLN A 149 -3.95 -11.29 -13.53
C GLN A 149 -2.75 -10.82 -12.71
N PHE A 150 -2.99 -10.16 -11.58
CA PHE A 150 -1.93 -9.64 -10.73
C PHE A 150 -2.02 -10.19 -9.31
N TYR A 151 -0.91 -10.69 -8.79
CA TYR A 151 -0.81 -11.20 -7.42
C TYR A 151 0.27 -10.45 -6.65
N GLY A 152 0.06 -10.30 -5.34
CA GLY A 152 1.04 -9.72 -4.42
C GLY A 152 0.88 -10.27 -3.02
N LEU A 153 1.92 -10.14 -2.21
CA LEU A 153 1.84 -10.41 -0.78
C LEU A 153 2.29 -9.19 0.03
N HIS A 154 1.83 -9.13 1.26
CA HIS A 154 2.44 -8.28 2.29
C HIS A 154 2.74 -9.10 3.53
N VAL A 155 3.83 -8.81 4.22
CA VAL A 155 4.15 -9.47 5.49
C VAL A 155 3.27 -8.94 6.62
N ARG A 156 2.92 -9.83 7.57
CA ARG A 156 2.08 -9.48 8.70
C ARG A 156 2.68 -9.94 10.03
N PRO A 157 3.04 -8.99 10.92
CA PRO A 157 3.77 -9.27 12.16
C PRO A 157 3.05 -10.17 13.15
N ASP A 158 1.74 -10.02 13.32
CA ASP A 158 0.90 -10.73 14.30
C ASP A 158 0.51 -12.16 13.86
N LEU A 159 0.77 -12.52 12.61
CA LEU A 159 0.63 -13.89 12.13
C LEU A 159 1.94 -14.67 12.33
N LYS A 160 1.79 -15.95 12.68
CA LYS A 160 2.95 -16.86 12.87
C LYS A 160 3.56 -17.24 11.53
N VAL A 161 4.83 -17.63 11.57
CA VAL A 161 5.51 -18.25 10.42
C VAL A 161 4.75 -19.52 9.99
N GLY A 162 4.47 -19.63 8.69
CA GLY A 162 3.62 -20.70 8.12
C GLY A 162 2.15 -20.33 7.97
N GLN A 163 1.71 -19.19 8.51
CA GLN A 163 0.36 -18.69 8.30
C GLN A 163 0.29 -17.79 7.07
N ILE A 164 -0.71 -18.01 6.22
CA ILE A 164 -1.11 -17.14 5.13
C ILE A 164 -2.54 -16.71 5.38
N ALA A 165 -2.85 -15.42 5.20
CA ALA A 165 -4.19 -14.91 5.42
C ALA A 165 -4.67 -14.06 4.26
N THR A 166 -5.92 -14.25 3.85
CA THR A 166 -6.60 -13.44 2.83
C THR A 166 -8.11 -13.58 2.97
N ASN A 167 -8.87 -12.95 2.08
CA ASN A 167 -10.31 -13.10 1.97
C ASN A 167 -10.73 -12.90 0.51
N THR A 168 -12.01 -13.12 0.20
CA THR A 168 -12.57 -13.00 -1.15
C THR A 168 -13.09 -11.60 -1.50
N HIS A 169 -12.76 -10.59 -0.70
CA HIS A 169 -13.23 -9.22 -0.85
C HIS A 169 -12.09 -8.23 -0.51
N THR A 170 -12.35 -7.14 0.19
CA THR A 170 -11.34 -6.16 0.54
C THR A 170 -10.33 -6.70 1.55
N LEU A 171 -9.03 -6.51 1.28
CA LEU A 171 -7.96 -6.83 2.22
C LEU A 171 -7.43 -5.57 2.94
N PHE A 172 -7.28 -4.44 2.21
CA PHE A 172 -6.84 -3.15 2.74
C PHE A 172 -7.83 -2.05 2.38
N ALA A 173 -8.04 -1.11 3.30
CA ALA A 173 -8.88 0.06 3.04
C ALA A 173 -8.23 1.04 2.06
N GLY A 174 -9.06 1.72 1.28
CA GLY A 174 -8.63 2.91 0.54
C GLY A 174 -8.35 4.08 1.48
N THR A 175 -7.40 4.92 1.11
CA THR A 175 -6.92 6.05 1.90
C THR A 175 -7.10 7.36 1.16
N CYS A 176 -7.73 8.36 1.81
CA CYS A 176 -7.81 9.71 1.27
C CYS A 176 -7.36 10.72 2.34
N GLU A 177 -6.36 11.53 2.00
CA GLU A 177 -5.98 12.70 2.79
C GLU A 177 -7.02 13.82 2.59
N VAL A 178 -7.41 14.51 3.67
CA VAL A 178 -8.36 15.61 3.61
C VAL A 178 -7.83 16.83 4.33
N LYS A 179 -7.77 17.96 3.61
CA LYS A 179 -7.43 19.29 4.15
C LYS A 179 -8.61 20.22 3.96
N ILE A 180 -8.97 20.92 5.03
CA ILE A 180 -10.08 21.86 5.02
C ILE A 180 -9.59 23.20 5.58
N ARG A 181 -9.91 24.28 4.89
CA ARG A 181 -9.61 25.63 5.33
C ARG A 181 -10.87 26.47 5.29
N PHE A 182 -11.36 26.86 6.45
CA PHE A 182 -12.41 27.88 6.57
C PHE A 182 -11.79 29.27 6.51
N LYS A 183 -12.43 30.18 5.76
CA LYS A 183 -12.02 31.57 5.58
C LYS A 183 -13.20 32.48 5.91
N GLY A 184 -13.14 33.11 7.05
CA GLY A 184 -14.14 34.05 7.55
C GLY A 184 -13.63 35.49 7.57
N LYS A 185 -14.08 36.26 8.56
CA LYS A 185 -13.67 37.63 8.79
C LYS A 185 -13.26 37.82 10.24
N GLY A 186 -12.00 38.17 10.46
CA GLY A 186 -11.47 38.46 11.78
C GLY A 186 -12.01 39.73 12.40
N GLY A 187 -11.91 39.85 13.72
CA GLY A 187 -12.39 41.04 14.42
C GLY A 187 -11.99 41.08 15.90
N HIS A 188 -12.35 42.14 16.55
CA HIS A 188 -12.15 42.28 18.01
C HIS A 188 -13.15 41.38 18.75
N ALA A 189 -12.69 40.62 19.73
CA ALA A 189 -13.50 39.62 20.43
C ALA A 189 -14.76 40.21 21.13
N ALA A 190 -14.77 41.51 21.44
CA ALA A 190 -15.92 42.19 22.02
C ALA A 190 -16.98 42.62 20.97
N PHE A 191 -16.67 42.53 19.67
CA PHE A 191 -17.56 42.89 18.57
C PHE A 191 -17.83 41.74 17.61
N PRO A 192 -18.32 40.56 18.09
CA PRO A 192 -18.49 39.36 17.27
C PRO A 192 -19.50 39.55 16.10
N HIS A 193 -20.41 40.52 16.19
CA HIS A 193 -21.38 40.85 15.15
C HIS A 193 -20.76 41.53 13.90
N GLU A 194 -19.49 41.95 13.97
CA GLU A 194 -18.71 42.49 12.88
C GLU A 194 -17.79 41.50 12.19
N ALA A 195 -17.74 40.26 12.70
CA ALA A 195 -16.83 39.18 12.27
C ALA A 195 -17.57 37.92 11.81
N ASN A 196 -16.84 37.01 11.16
CA ASN A 196 -17.29 35.64 10.88
C ASN A 196 -16.23 34.69 11.48
N ASP A 197 -16.56 34.08 12.63
CA ASP A 197 -15.63 33.32 13.46
C ASP A 197 -15.30 31.95 12.86
N ALA A 198 -14.11 31.82 12.28
CA ALA A 198 -13.66 30.59 11.64
C ALA A 198 -13.41 29.47 12.66
N LEU A 199 -13.01 29.78 13.91
CA LEU A 199 -12.81 28.77 14.95
C LEU A 199 -14.16 28.12 15.34
N VAL A 200 -15.20 28.92 15.50
CA VAL A 200 -16.56 28.40 15.81
C VAL A 200 -17.05 27.54 14.65
N ALA A 201 -16.99 28.02 13.42
CA ALA A 201 -17.42 27.25 12.25
C ALA A 201 -16.69 25.91 12.14
N ALA A 202 -15.37 25.88 12.27
CA ALA A 202 -14.57 24.65 12.21
C ALA A 202 -14.93 23.70 13.35
N SER A 203 -15.26 24.21 14.55
CA SER A 203 -15.72 23.37 15.68
C SER A 203 -17.07 22.69 15.38
N TYR A 204 -18.01 23.43 14.75
CA TYR A 204 -19.27 22.84 14.26
C TYR A 204 -19.03 21.80 13.18
N PHE A 205 -18.10 22.05 12.27
CA PHE A 205 -17.74 21.07 11.25
C PHE A 205 -17.24 19.76 11.87
N VAL A 206 -16.31 19.81 12.85
CA VAL A 206 -15.75 18.62 13.49
C VAL A 206 -16.83 17.77 14.14
N THR A 207 -17.84 18.39 14.75
CA THR A 207 -18.97 17.67 15.36
C THR A 207 -19.96 17.14 14.31
N GLN A 208 -20.29 17.92 13.28
CA GLN A 208 -21.25 17.52 12.25
C GLN A 208 -20.69 16.42 11.33
N VAL A 209 -19.40 16.46 11.02
CA VAL A 209 -18.76 15.46 10.12
C VAL A 209 -18.81 14.03 10.68
N GLN A 210 -18.98 13.86 12.00
CA GLN A 210 -19.20 12.55 12.61
C GLN A 210 -20.46 11.85 12.08
N SER A 211 -21.45 12.64 11.64
CA SER A 211 -22.68 12.12 11.04
C SER A 211 -22.45 11.47 9.66
N VAL A 212 -21.34 11.77 9.00
CA VAL A 212 -21.02 11.16 7.71
C VAL A 212 -20.88 9.65 7.86
N VAL A 213 -20.10 9.18 8.82
CA VAL A 213 -19.97 7.74 9.10
C VAL A 213 -21.24 7.18 9.70
N SER A 214 -21.78 7.82 10.76
CA SER A 214 -22.89 7.25 11.52
C SER A 214 -24.24 7.29 10.81
N ARG A 215 -24.42 8.10 9.74
CA ARG A 215 -25.72 8.30 9.06
C ARG A 215 -25.68 8.12 7.53
N ASN A 216 -24.51 7.94 6.92
CA ASN A 216 -24.40 7.78 5.46
C ASN A 216 -23.68 6.48 5.05
N VAL A 217 -22.79 5.97 5.88
CA VAL A 217 -22.14 4.68 5.66
C VAL A 217 -23.13 3.55 5.99
N ASN A 218 -23.18 2.54 5.14
CA ASN A 218 -23.95 1.33 5.42
C ASN A 218 -23.39 0.64 6.67
N PRO A 219 -24.21 0.31 7.69
CA PRO A 219 -23.73 -0.26 8.95
C PRO A 219 -22.93 -1.55 8.85
N ILE A 220 -23.06 -2.29 7.75
CA ILE A 220 -22.26 -3.52 7.48
C ILE A 220 -20.99 -3.23 6.68
N GLU A 221 -20.74 -1.99 6.30
CA GLU A 221 -19.53 -1.54 5.61
C GLU A 221 -18.67 -0.69 6.55
N GLY A 222 -17.36 -0.67 6.34
CA GLY A 222 -16.43 0.07 7.18
C GLY A 222 -15.97 1.39 6.56
N ALA A 223 -16.06 2.48 7.32
CA ALA A 223 -15.38 3.74 6.98
C ALA A 223 -14.94 4.49 8.24
N VAL A 224 -13.88 5.29 8.09
CA VAL A 224 -13.33 6.16 9.14
C VAL A 224 -13.12 7.55 8.59
N VAL A 225 -13.50 8.58 9.37
CA VAL A 225 -13.16 9.98 9.13
C VAL A 225 -12.53 10.54 10.39
N THR A 226 -11.24 10.90 10.31
CA THR A 226 -10.48 11.41 11.46
C THR A 226 -9.77 12.69 11.09
N PHE A 227 -9.91 13.74 11.91
CA PHE A 227 -9.10 14.95 11.84
C PHE A 227 -8.10 14.97 12.98
N GLY A 228 -6.82 14.79 12.67
CA GLY A 228 -5.72 14.78 13.63
C GLY A 228 -5.13 16.17 13.90
N VAL A 229 -5.39 17.13 13.00
CA VAL A 229 -4.91 18.51 13.14
C VAL A 229 -6.09 19.47 13.09
N PHE A 230 -6.14 20.40 14.06
CA PHE A 230 -7.03 21.53 14.09
C PHE A 230 -6.25 22.75 14.58
N GLN A 231 -6.13 23.77 13.74
CA GLN A 231 -5.39 25.01 14.04
C GLN A 231 -6.28 26.23 13.77
N ALA A 232 -6.49 27.08 14.77
CA ALA A 232 -7.25 28.30 14.65
C ALA A 232 -6.87 29.31 15.73
N GLY A 233 -6.73 30.59 15.35
CA GLY A 233 -6.46 31.69 16.28
C GLY A 233 -5.01 31.72 16.82
N THR A 234 -4.63 32.89 17.37
CA THR A 234 -3.30 33.14 17.91
C THR A 234 -3.32 33.83 19.26
N THR A 235 -4.42 34.53 19.60
CA THR A 235 -4.55 35.28 20.84
C THR A 235 -6.02 35.31 21.30
N ASN A 236 -6.23 35.54 22.60
CA ASN A 236 -7.54 35.41 23.27
C ASN A 236 -8.55 36.53 22.97
N ASN A 237 -8.11 37.69 22.50
CA ASN A 237 -8.95 38.86 22.28
C ASN A 237 -9.18 39.21 20.80
N VAL A 238 -8.85 38.27 19.88
CA VAL A 238 -9.07 38.43 18.45
C VAL A 238 -9.84 37.24 17.92
N ILE A 239 -10.95 37.53 17.20
CA ILE A 239 -11.67 36.52 16.43
C ILE A 239 -10.82 36.16 15.21
N THR A 240 -10.52 34.89 15.01
CA THR A 240 -9.73 34.44 13.86
C THR A 240 -10.54 34.42 12.58
N ASP A 241 -9.92 34.83 11.49
CA ASP A 241 -10.47 34.77 10.14
C ASP A 241 -10.22 33.42 9.46
N THR A 242 -9.35 32.57 10.02
CA THR A 242 -9.00 31.30 9.40
C THR A 242 -8.96 30.15 10.42
N ALA A 243 -9.43 28.97 9.96
CA ALA A 243 -9.23 27.70 10.66
C ALA A 243 -8.78 26.64 9.66
N PHE A 244 -7.80 25.84 10.04
CA PHE A 244 -7.25 24.74 9.23
C PHE A 244 -7.43 23.40 9.93
N LEU A 245 -7.93 22.41 9.18
CA LEU A 245 -8.06 21.04 9.62
C LEU A 245 -7.36 20.12 8.62
N HIS A 246 -6.68 19.09 9.15
CA HIS A 246 -6.05 18.07 8.33
C HIS A 246 -6.39 16.68 8.90
N GLY A 247 -6.84 15.80 8.06
CA GLY A 247 -7.36 14.50 8.47
C GLY A 247 -7.19 13.43 7.40
N THR A 248 -7.83 12.30 7.67
CA THR A 248 -7.82 11.12 6.81
C THR A 248 -9.19 10.49 6.72
N ILE A 249 -9.51 9.94 5.56
CA ILE A 249 -10.66 9.08 5.31
C ILE A 249 -10.12 7.69 5.00
N ARG A 250 -10.78 6.64 5.54
CA ARG A 250 -10.58 5.25 5.18
C ARG A 250 -11.92 4.64 4.80
N ALA A 251 -11.94 3.77 3.79
CA ALA A 251 -13.15 3.03 3.41
C ALA A 251 -12.78 1.69 2.78
N LEU A 252 -13.62 0.67 2.99
CA LEU A 252 -13.34 -0.69 2.52
C LEU A 252 -13.67 -0.91 1.04
N THR A 253 -14.50 -0.04 0.43
CA THR A 253 -14.79 -0.09 -1.01
C THR A 253 -14.59 1.28 -1.64
N GLN A 254 -14.29 1.30 -2.94
CA GLN A 254 -14.09 2.56 -3.65
C GLN A 254 -15.37 3.40 -3.72
N ASP A 255 -16.52 2.77 -3.88
CA ASP A 255 -17.81 3.45 -3.87
C ASP A 255 -18.10 4.14 -2.53
N MET A 256 -17.79 3.45 -1.42
CA MET A 256 -17.91 4.02 -0.09
C MET A 256 -16.91 5.15 0.14
N SER A 257 -15.66 5.01 -0.34
CA SER A 257 -14.65 6.08 -0.27
C SER A 257 -15.16 7.36 -0.96
N LEU A 258 -15.67 7.24 -2.18
CA LEU A 258 -16.22 8.37 -2.94
C LEU A 258 -17.46 8.99 -2.27
N LEU A 259 -18.35 8.16 -1.70
CA LEU A 259 -19.49 8.62 -0.94
C LEU A 259 -19.06 9.46 0.26
N VAL A 260 -18.13 8.93 1.09
CA VAL A 260 -17.64 9.62 2.30
C VAL A 260 -16.93 10.92 1.94
N GLN A 261 -16.07 10.93 0.92
CA GLN A 261 -15.39 12.14 0.43
C GLN A 261 -16.40 13.22 0.01
N LYS A 262 -17.40 12.85 -0.78
CA LYS A 262 -18.48 13.76 -1.19
C LYS A 262 -19.24 14.32 0.01
N ARG A 263 -19.58 13.48 1.00
CA ARG A 263 -20.32 13.90 2.19
C ARG A 263 -19.50 14.81 3.09
N VAL A 264 -18.22 14.54 3.29
CA VAL A 264 -17.30 15.41 4.05
C VAL A 264 -17.25 16.79 3.42
N LYS A 265 -17.09 16.88 2.10
CA LYS A 265 -17.12 18.15 1.35
C LYS A 265 -18.46 18.88 1.52
N THR A 266 -19.57 18.18 1.37
CA THR A 266 -20.92 18.78 1.53
C THR A 266 -21.14 19.35 2.93
N VAL A 267 -20.69 18.65 3.97
CA VAL A 267 -20.79 19.15 5.36
C VAL A 267 -19.94 20.40 5.56
N ALA A 268 -18.71 20.44 5.02
CA ALA A 268 -17.85 21.61 5.10
C ALA A 268 -18.47 22.85 4.40
N GLU A 269 -19.00 22.65 3.19
CA GLU A 269 -19.70 23.70 2.42
C GLU A 269 -20.97 24.18 3.15
N GLY A 270 -21.74 23.26 3.73
CA GLY A 270 -22.94 23.59 4.52
C GLY A 270 -22.62 24.42 5.77
N VAL A 271 -21.57 24.07 6.50
CA VAL A 271 -21.12 24.85 7.66
C VAL A 271 -20.62 26.23 7.21
N ALA A 272 -19.80 26.32 6.17
CA ALA A 272 -19.31 27.60 5.66
C ALA A 272 -20.47 28.53 5.28
N ALA A 273 -21.47 28.02 4.58
CA ALA A 273 -22.68 28.77 4.22
C ALA A 273 -23.45 29.25 5.46
N ALA A 274 -23.61 28.37 6.49
CA ALA A 274 -24.33 28.74 7.73
C ALA A 274 -23.63 29.86 8.52
N PHE A 275 -22.30 29.99 8.40
CA PHE A 275 -21.49 30.98 9.08
C PHE A 275 -21.13 32.17 8.18
N GLY A 276 -21.63 32.22 6.92
CA GLY A 276 -21.37 33.30 5.96
C GLY A 276 -19.89 33.44 5.58
N MET A 277 -19.20 32.34 5.36
CA MET A 277 -17.78 32.31 5.03
C MET A 277 -17.48 31.39 3.85
N GLU A 278 -16.24 31.39 3.39
CA GLU A 278 -15.72 30.49 2.36
C GLU A 278 -15.08 29.26 2.98
N VAL A 279 -15.03 28.15 2.21
CA VAL A 279 -14.26 26.95 2.58
C VAL A 279 -13.53 26.38 1.39
N GLU A 280 -12.29 26.02 1.60
CA GLU A 280 -11.48 25.23 0.67
C GLU A 280 -11.40 23.80 1.18
N VAL A 281 -11.70 22.82 0.32
CA VAL A 281 -11.65 21.39 0.63
C VAL A 281 -10.75 20.72 -0.40
N GLU A 282 -9.62 20.20 0.06
CA GLU A 282 -8.70 19.38 -0.72
C GLU A 282 -8.87 17.92 -0.29
N LEU A 283 -9.11 17.03 -1.25
CA LEU A 283 -9.24 15.58 -1.06
C LEU A 283 -8.22 14.93 -1.98
N LYS A 284 -7.24 14.22 -1.38
CA LYS A 284 -6.18 13.53 -2.13
C LYS A 284 -6.21 12.05 -1.78
N GLN A 285 -6.83 11.23 -2.62
CA GLN A 285 -6.78 9.78 -2.54
C GLN A 285 -5.54 9.24 -3.28
N GLY A 286 -5.20 9.83 -4.43
CA GLY A 286 -4.11 9.35 -5.27
C GLY A 286 -4.33 7.89 -5.67
N GLY A 287 -3.27 7.09 -5.64
CA GLY A 287 -3.30 5.68 -5.98
C GLY A 287 -3.70 4.74 -4.84
N TYR A 288 -4.04 5.26 -3.65
CA TYR A 288 -4.39 4.41 -2.49
C TYR A 288 -5.87 4.04 -2.51
N LEU A 289 -6.28 3.28 -3.53
CA LEU A 289 -7.61 2.69 -3.61
C LEU A 289 -7.70 1.48 -2.66
N PRO A 290 -8.90 1.01 -2.27
CA PRO A 290 -9.03 -0.25 -1.54
C PRO A 290 -8.37 -1.40 -2.32
N VAL A 291 -7.69 -2.29 -1.62
CA VAL A 291 -7.23 -3.56 -2.20
C VAL A 291 -8.41 -4.51 -2.20
N GLU A 292 -9.17 -4.49 -3.27
CA GLU A 292 -10.33 -5.34 -3.47
C GLU A 292 -9.90 -6.60 -4.25
N ASN A 293 -9.79 -7.73 -3.55
CA ASN A 293 -9.46 -9.02 -4.17
C ASN A 293 -10.56 -9.45 -5.15
N HIS A 294 -10.18 -9.92 -6.33
CA HIS A 294 -11.13 -10.52 -7.26
C HIS A 294 -11.68 -11.83 -6.67
N PRO A 295 -13.00 -11.97 -6.42
CA PRO A 295 -13.55 -13.06 -5.60
C PRO A 295 -13.22 -14.46 -6.09
N ALA A 296 -13.27 -14.70 -7.41
CA ALA A 296 -12.98 -16.01 -7.97
C ALA A 296 -11.49 -16.38 -7.87
N LEU A 297 -10.59 -15.40 -8.14
CA LEU A 297 -9.15 -15.62 -8.03
C LEU A 297 -8.71 -15.78 -6.58
N ALA A 298 -9.35 -15.04 -5.66
CA ALA A 298 -9.09 -15.19 -4.23
C ALA A 298 -9.53 -16.58 -3.73
N ARG A 299 -10.69 -17.07 -4.14
CA ARG A 299 -11.14 -18.43 -3.81
C ARG A 299 -10.16 -19.48 -4.33
N GLU A 300 -9.75 -19.36 -5.59
CA GLU A 300 -8.76 -20.27 -6.18
C GLU A 300 -7.42 -20.30 -5.41
N LEU A 301 -6.94 -19.11 -4.98
CA LEU A 301 -5.72 -18.99 -4.17
C LEU A 301 -5.92 -19.61 -2.78
N MET A 302 -7.08 -19.38 -2.15
CA MET A 302 -7.40 -19.95 -0.84
C MET A 302 -7.47 -21.48 -0.92
N ASP A 303 -8.20 -22.04 -1.89
CA ASP A 303 -8.29 -23.49 -2.11
C ASP A 303 -6.90 -24.12 -2.33
N PHE A 304 -6.02 -23.43 -3.07
CA PHE A 304 -4.64 -23.87 -3.25
C PHE A 304 -3.84 -23.91 -1.94
N PHE A 305 -3.98 -22.90 -1.09
CA PHE A 305 -3.25 -22.86 0.17
C PHE A 305 -3.83 -23.77 1.26
N GLU A 306 -5.16 -24.06 1.23
CA GLU A 306 -5.78 -25.03 2.12
C GLU A 306 -5.22 -26.44 1.91
N GLU A 307 -4.87 -26.80 0.65
CA GLU A 307 -4.29 -28.10 0.31
C GLU A 307 -2.76 -28.16 0.47
N LYS A 308 -2.10 -27.01 0.66
CA LYS A 308 -0.63 -26.94 0.68
C LYS A 308 -0.07 -27.31 2.05
N GLU A 309 0.71 -28.40 2.10
CA GLU A 309 1.39 -28.84 3.31
C GLU A 309 2.33 -27.75 3.88
N GLY A 310 2.29 -27.54 5.18
CA GLY A 310 3.10 -26.55 5.89
C GLY A 310 2.54 -25.11 5.87
N ILE A 311 1.38 -24.90 5.26
CA ILE A 311 0.64 -23.63 5.29
C ILE A 311 -0.63 -23.79 6.12
N GLU A 312 -0.88 -22.82 7.01
CA GLU A 312 -2.16 -22.63 7.69
C GLU A 312 -2.85 -21.41 7.07
N LEU A 313 -3.93 -21.65 6.31
CA LEU A 313 -4.72 -20.59 5.72
C LEU A 313 -5.69 -20.00 6.75
N ILE A 314 -5.78 -18.66 6.79
CA ILE A 314 -6.68 -17.91 7.67
C ILE A 314 -7.58 -17.03 6.78
N ASP A 315 -8.89 -17.16 6.91
CA ASP A 315 -9.85 -16.17 6.40
C ASP A 315 -9.86 -14.97 7.35
N ILE A 316 -9.51 -13.78 6.84
CA ILE A 316 -9.22 -12.63 7.70
C ILE A 316 -10.06 -11.42 7.37
N GLU A 317 -10.42 -10.66 8.41
CA GLU A 317 -11.11 -9.39 8.26
C GLU A 317 -10.20 -8.31 7.61
N PRO A 318 -10.79 -7.35 6.88
CA PRO A 318 -10.05 -6.27 6.24
C PRO A 318 -9.23 -5.43 7.24
N ALA A 319 -8.06 -4.96 6.81
CA ALA A 319 -7.27 -3.99 7.54
C ALA A 319 -7.62 -2.55 7.12
N MET A 320 -7.68 -1.61 8.10
CA MET A 320 -7.91 -0.18 7.82
C MET A 320 -6.62 0.56 7.43
N THR A 321 -5.53 -0.14 7.12
CA THR A 321 -4.30 0.40 6.55
C THR A 321 -4.43 0.59 5.05
N GLY A 322 -3.64 1.49 4.45
CA GLY A 322 -3.60 1.72 3.00
C GLY A 322 -2.53 0.88 2.32
N GLU A 323 -2.69 0.68 1.03
CA GLU A 323 -1.75 -0.02 0.13
C GLU A 323 -2.03 0.46 -1.31
N ASP A 324 -1.00 0.79 -2.09
CA ASP A 324 -1.19 1.34 -3.44
C ASP A 324 -1.45 0.26 -4.51
N PHE A 325 -1.23 -1.02 -4.19
CA PHE A 325 -1.56 -2.13 -5.08
C PHE A 325 -3.05 -2.16 -5.43
N GLY A 326 -3.92 -1.61 -4.58
CA GLY A 326 -5.34 -1.41 -4.88
C GLY A 326 -5.60 -0.64 -6.17
N TYR A 327 -4.71 0.29 -6.56
CA TYR A 327 -4.83 0.96 -7.86
C TYR A 327 -4.63 -0.01 -9.02
N LEU A 328 -3.61 -0.85 -8.97
CA LEU A 328 -3.36 -1.84 -10.02
C LEU A 328 -4.49 -2.88 -10.07
N LEU A 329 -5.01 -3.31 -8.91
CA LEU A 329 -6.15 -4.23 -8.84
C LEU A 329 -7.47 -3.60 -9.34
N SER A 330 -7.58 -2.27 -9.35
CA SER A 330 -8.71 -1.58 -10.00
C SER A 330 -8.65 -1.60 -11.54
N LYS A 331 -7.52 -2.01 -12.13
CA LYS A 331 -7.25 -2.08 -13.57
C LYS A 331 -7.10 -3.51 -14.10
N VAL A 332 -6.62 -4.40 -13.25
CA VAL A 332 -6.30 -5.79 -13.56
C VAL A 332 -6.84 -6.67 -12.45
N ASP A 333 -7.57 -7.71 -12.78
CA ASP A 333 -8.07 -8.66 -11.77
C ASP A 333 -6.91 -9.29 -11.00
N GLY A 334 -7.03 -9.40 -9.68
CA GLY A 334 -5.93 -9.97 -8.91
C GLY A 334 -6.26 -10.20 -7.45
N VAL A 335 -5.23 -10.59 -6.71
CA VAL A 335 -5.34 -10.95 -5.30
C VAL A 335 -4.09 -10.51 -4.54
N MET A 336 -4.31 -9.95 -3.37
CA MET A 336 -3.28 -9.75 -2.36
C MET A 336 -3.55 -10.61 -1.12
N PHE A 337 -2.49 -11.05 -0.45
CA PHE A 337 -2.59 -11.84 0.77
C PHE A 337 -1.48 -11.49 1.75
N TRP A 338 -1.67 -11.86 3.01
CA TRP A 338 -0.71 -11.69 4.08
C TRP A 338 0.16 -12.93 4.26
N LEU A 339 1.44 -12.71 4.55
CA LEU A 339 2.38 -13.75 5.01
C LEU A 339 2.79 -13.48 6.45
N GLY A 340 2.59 -14.46 7.33
CA GLY A 340 2.99 -14.37 8.73
C GLY A 340 4.51 -14.36 8.91
N ILE A 341 4.99 -13.39 9.71
CA ILE A 341 6.43 -13.21 10.01
C ILE A 341 6.75 -13.26 11.50
N ASP A 342 5.76 -13.45 12.37
CA ASP A 342 5.89 -13.63 13.83
C ASP A 342 6.85 -12.62 14.47
N SER A 343 6.62 -11.32 14.21
CA SER A 343 7.38 -10.22 14.81
C SER A 343 6.68 -9.72 16.07
N PRO A 344 7.42 -9.45 17.18
CA PRO A 344 6.82 -8.86 18.37
C PRO A 344 6.42 -7.39 18.21
N TYR A 345 6.83 -6.77 17.12
CA TYR A 345 6.56 -5.37 16.81
C TYR A 345 5.74 -5.25 15.52
N ALA A 346 4.83 -4.27 15.51
CA ALA A 346 3.98 -3.97 14.36
C ALA A 346 4.80 -3.40 13.18
N LEU A 347 4.17 -3.35 11.99
CA LEU A 347 4.68 -2.58 10.86
C LEU A 347 4.89 -1.11 11.26
N HIS A 348 5.87 -0.44 10.61
CA HIS A 348 6.31 0.93 10.88
C HIS A 348 6.91 1.16 12.29
N HIS A 349 7.10 0.10 13.09
CA HIS A 349 7.79 0.21 14.37
C HIS A 349 9.31 0.18 14.18
N PRO A 350 10.10 1.05 14.85
CA PRO A 350 11.56 1.11 14.66
C PRO A 350 12.32 -0.16 15.10
N GLN A 351 11.66 -1.08 15.77
CA GLN A 351 12.20 -2.38 16.19
C GLN A 351 11.56 -3.56 15.45
N MET A 352 10.81 -3.32 14.37
CA MET A 352 10.19 -4.39 13.58
C MET A 352 11.27 -5.36 13.09
N SER A 353 11.12 -6.64 13.45
CA SER A 353 12.11 -7.68 13.21
C SER A 353 11.44 -9.02 12.88
N PRO A 354 11.22 -9.30 11.60
CA PRO A 354 10.61 -10.53 11.12
C PRO A 354 11.49 -11.76 11.41
N LYS A 355 10.85 -12.90 11.63
CA LYS A 355 11.56 -14.20 11.62
C LYS A 355 11.97 -14.58 10.21
N GLU A 356 13.27 -14.80 9.99
CA GLU A 356 13.83 -15.04 8.66
C GLU A 356 13.39 -16.40 8.05
N GLU A 357 12.90 -17.33 8.87
CA GLU A 357 12.31 -18.60 8.40
C GLU A 357 11.09 -18.39 7.48
N ALA A 358 10.39 -17.26 7.63
CA ALA A 358 9.26 -16.89 6.76
C ALA A 358 9.67 -16.70 5.29
N LEU A 359 10.93 -16.39 5.00
CA LEU A 359 11.44 -16.22 3.63
C LEU A 359 11.29 -17.51 2.81
N ALA A 360 11.79 -18.62 3.34
CA ALA A 360 11.73 -19.91 2.64
C ALA A 360 10.29 -20.39 2.42
N ILE A 361 9.43 -20.16 3.41
CA ILE A 361 8.00 -20.48 3.32
C ILE A 361 7.31 -19.60 2.28
N GLY A 362 7.57 -18.28 2.29
CA GLY A 362 7.03 -17.37 1.29
C GLY A 362 7.46 -17.74 -0.14
N VAL A 363 8.74 -18.02 -0.35
CA VAL A 363 9.24 -18.49 -1.66
C VAL A 363 8.57 -19.79 -2.08
N ASP A 364 8.43 -20.77 -1.17
CA ASP A 364 7.81 -22.04 -1.50
C ASP A 364 6.32 -21.91 -1.82
N ALA A 365 5.59 -21.17 -1.02
CA ALA A 365 4.16 -20.91 -1.22
C ALA A 365 3.89 -20.19 -2.55
N VAL A 366 4.56 -19.05 -2.77
CA VAL A 366 4.35 -18.21 -3.95
C VAL A 366 4.80 -18.89 -5.23
N SER A 367 6.03 -19.48 -5.25
CA SER A 367 6.54 -20.13 -6.47
C SER A 367 5.70 -21.33 -6.88
N SER A 368 5.18 -22.11 -5.91
CA SER A 368 4.28 -23.23 -6.20
C SER A 368 2.95 -22.75 -6.80
N PHE A 369 2.39 -21.66 -6.27
CA PHE A 369 1.17 -21.05 -6.80
C PHE A 369 1.40 -20.48 -8.20
N LEU A 370 2.46 -19.70 -8.41
CA LEU A 370 2.80 -19.13 -9.73
C LEU A 370 3.06 -20.23 -10.77
N LYS A 371 3.71 -21.33 -10.39
CA LYS A 371 3.92 -22.50 -11.27
C LYS A 371 2.59 -23.11 -11.70
N LYS A 372 1.63 -23.28 -10.78
CA LYS A 372 0.27 -23.74 -11.12
C LYS A 372 -0.38 -22.79 -12.11
N LYS A 373 -0.41 -21.47 -11.78
CA LYS A 373 -1.05 -20.45 -12.64
C LYS A 373 -0.40 -20.33 -14.02
N ALA A 374 0.91 -20.48 -14.10
CA ALA A 374 1.61 -20.43 -15.38
C ALA A 374 1.41 -21.69 -16.24
N ALA A 375 0.97 -22.82 -15.67
CA ALA A 375 0.71 -24.07 -16.37
C ALA A 375 -0.72 -24.18 -16.93
N GLU A 376 -1.68 -23.45 -16.36
CA GLU A 376 -3.07 -23.39 -16.85
C GLU A 376 -3.15 -22.73 -18.24
#